data_eac5e34294d2e557b3ef48bd71ab7168
#
_entry.id   eac5e34294d2e557b3ef48bd71ab7168
#
_cell.length_a   1.000
_cell.length_b   1.000
_cell.length_c   1.000
_cell.angle_alpha   90.00
_cell.angle_beta   90.00
_cell.angle_gamma   90.00
#
_symmetry.space_group_name_H-M   'P 1'
#
loop_
_entity.id
_entity.type
_entity.pdbx_description
1 polymer ?
#
loop_
_entity_poly.entity_id
_entity_poly.type
_entity_poly.pdbx_seq_one_letter_code
_entity_poly.pdbx_strand_id
1 'polypeptide(L)'
;MIKKAGAAFMGASVMGIPAFGQDNANNVSTNGKKKKLVVVGAHPDDPESCCGGTMLAFRNAGCEVVSIYMTKGEAGIKGKTHDESAAIRVKEATNACKVLDVKPVFLTQIDGSCEITKERYTEMKEAIAAEKPDIVITHWPIDSHPDHRVCSSLVYDAWRRLGYTFELYYMEAMTGLQSQSFFPTDY
;
A
#
# COMPACT_ATOMS: atom_id res chain seq x y z
N MET A 1 42.00 7.40 -55.46
CA MET A 1 42.63 6.74 -54.29
C MET A 1 42.07 7.39 -53.04
N ILE A 2 41.08 6.77 -52.42
CA ILE A 2 40.43 7.28 -51.20
C ILE A 2 40.94 6.40 -50.06
N LYS A 3 41.65 6.99 -49.10
CA LYS A 3 42.13 6.31 -47.89
C LYS A 3 40.99 6.25 -46.89
N LYS A 4 40.64 5.04 -46.47
CA LYS A 4 39.70 4.79 -45.36
C LYS A 4 40.40 5.09 -44.04
N ALA A 5 39.87 6.03 -43.24
CA ALA A 5 40.27 6.25 -41.87
C ALA A 5 39.42 5.32 -40.99
N GLY A 6 40.09 4.41 -40.27
CA GLY A 6 39.46 3.54 -39.29
C GLY A 6 39.25 4.30 -37.98
N ALA A 7 38.03 4.35 -37.52
CA ALA A 7 37.66 4.87 -36.18
C ALA A 7 37.94 3.77 -35.15
N ALA A 8 38.86 4.02 -34.24
CA ALA A 8 39.09 3.19 -33.07
C ALA A 8 37.98 3.49 -32.04
N PHE A 9 37.15 2.50 -31.76
CA PHE A 9 36.18 2.55 -30.64
C PHE A 9 36.98 2.31 -29.34
N MET A 10 37.16 3.33 -28.55
CA MET A 10 37.55 3.17 -27.14
C MET A 10 36.40 2.57 -26.37
N GLY A 11 36.51 1.33 -25.94
CA GLY A 11 35.60 0.68 -25.03
C GLY A 11 35.65 1.35 -23.65
N ALA A 12 34.63 2.09 -23.30
CA ALA A 12 34.44 2.53 -21.93
C ALA A 12 34.09 1.29 -21.10
N SER A 13 34.97 0.91 -20.19
CA SER A 13 34.71 -0.10 -19.19
C SER A 13 33.59 0.45 -18.28
N VAL A 14 32.39 -0.09 -18.42
CA VAL A 14 31.33 0.14 -17.45
C VAL A 14 31.77 -0.54 -16.17
N MET A 15 32.25 0.25 -15.19
CA MET A 15 32.44 -0.24 -13.83
C MET A 15 31.13 -0.83 -13.37
N GLY A 16 31.13 -2.14 -13.11
CA GLY A 16 29.96 -2.84 -12.61
C GLY A 16 29.47 -2.19 -11.34
N ILE A 17 28.25 -1.69 -11.39
CA ILE A 17 27.51 -1.35 -10.19
C ILE A 17 27.43 -2.64 -9.39
N PRO A 18 27.92 -2.70 -8.13
CA PRO A 18 27.75 -3.90 -7.32
C PRO A 18 26.25 -4.19 -7.24
N ALA A 19 25.87 -5.39 -7.64
CA ALA A 19 24.49 -5.86 -7.50
C ALA A 19 24.19 -5.92 -6.00
N PHE A 20 23.56 -4.86 -5.49
CA PHE A 20 22.98 -4.88 -4.15
C PHE A 20 21.83 -5.86 -4.16
N GLY A 21 22.00 -6.98 -3.46
CA GLY A 21 20.85 -7.77 -3.02
C GLY A 21 20.61 -9.11 -3.69
N GLN A 22 21.61 -9.89 -4.05
CA GLN A 22 21.40 -11.32 -4.34
C GLN A 22 21.85 -12.28 -3.24
N ASP A 23 22.43 -11.79 -2.17
CA ASP A 23 22.81 -12.62 -1.04
C ASP A 23 21.85 -12.41 0.12
N ASN A 24 21.12 -13.48 0.46
CA ASN A 24 20.31 -13.69 1.67
C ASN A 24 18.79 -13.53 1.64
N ALA A 25 18.11 -13.74 0.54
CA ALA A 25 16.67 -14.01 0.61
C ALA A 25 16.34 -15.37 1.31
N ASN A 26 17.34 -16.20 1.58
CA ASN A 26 17.14 -17.57 2.10
C ASN A 26 17.46 -17.75 3.59
N ASN A 27 17.76 -16.70 4.35
CA ASN A 27 18.12 -16.85 5.78
C ASN A 27 17.47 -15.84 6.70
N VAL A 28 16.23 -15.43 6.46
CA VAL A 28 15.39 -14.93 7.55
C VAL A 28 14.84 -16.15 8.26
N SER A 29 15.61 -16.70 9.18
CA SER A 29 15.13 -17.66 10.17
C SER A 29 14.11 -16.94 11.06
N THR A 30 12.88 -16.84 10.58
CA THR A 30 11.74 -16.54 11.43
C THR A 30 11.51 -17.78 12.27
N ASN A 31 11.65 -17.69 13.57
CA ASN A 31 11.32 -18.73 14.55
C ASN A 31 9.90 -19.28 14.34
N GLY A 32 9.68 -20.07 13.30
CA GLY A 32 8.50 -20.89 13.04
C GLY A 32 7.14 -20.20 12.92
N LYS A 33 6.97 -18.94 13.32
CA LYS A 33 5.69 -18.23 13.23
C LYS A 33 5.64 -17.41 11.95
N LYS A 34 4.71 -17.76 11.05
CA LYS A 34 4.41 -16.94 9.87
C LYS A 34 3.95 -15.55 10.31
N LYS A 35 4.61 -14.52 9.82
CA LYS A 35 4.19 -13.13 10.05
C LYS A 35 2.92 -12.80 9.28
N LYS A 36 2.18 -11.81 9.75
CA LYS A 36 0.97 -11.31 9.11
C LYS A 36 1.11 -9.83 8.79
N LEU A 37 0.97 -9.51 7.50
CA LEU A 37 0.91 -8.15 6.99
C LEU A 37 -0.55 -7.74 6.78
N VAL A 38 -0.92 -6.57 7.26
CA VAL A 38 -2.19 -5.92 6.93
C VAL A 38 -1.89 -4.61 6.20
N VAL A 39 -2.47 -4.42 5.03
CA VAL A 39 -2.41 -3.14 4.30
C VAL A 39 -3.78 -2.49 4.36
N VAL A 40 -3.83 -1.26 4.88
CA VAL A 40 -5.09 -0.52 5.07
C VAL A 40 -5.12 0.66 4.11
N GLY A 41 -6.01 0.60 3.13
CA GLY A 41 -6.29 1.67 2.18
C GLY A 41 -7.64 2.34 2.43
N ALA A 42 -7.80 3.55 1.94
CA ALA A 42 -9.08 4.25 1.97
C ALA A 42 -10.05 3.66 0.94
N HIS A 43 -9.57 3.37 -0.25
CA HIS A 43 -10.39 2.94 -1.38
C HIS A 43 -9.95 1.58 -1.93
N PRO A 44 -10.85 0.87 -2.65
CA PRO A 44 -10.49 -0.27 -3.50
C PRO A 44 -9.48 0.17 -4.57
N ASP A 45 -8.28 -0.36 -4.56
CA ASP A 45 -7.08 -0.13 -5.37
C ASP A 45 -5.88 0.46 -4.60
N ASP A 46 -6.07 1.17 -3.50
CA ASP A 46 -4.95 1.75 -2.75
C ASP A 46 -3.92 0.69 -2.30
N PRO A 47 -4.31 -0.41 -1.63
CA PRO A 47 -3.36 -1.44 -1.24
C PRO A 47 -2.60 -2.03 -2.42
N GLU A 48 -3.30 -2.30 -3.52
CA GLU A 48 -2.73 -2.92 -4.70
C GLU A 48 -1.78 -1.98 -5.44
N SER A 49 -2.19 -0.73 -5.63
CA SER A 49 -1.41 0.26 -6.38
C SER A 49 -0.15 0.68 -5.62
N CYS A 50 -0.26 0.82 -4.30
CA CYS A 50 0.84 1.33 -3.47
C CYS A 50 1.75 0.22 -2.93
N CYS A 51 1.19 -0.95 -2.63
CA CYS A 51 1.86 -2.04 -1.93
C CYS A 51 1.80 -3.40 -2.64
N GLY A 52 1.25 -3.51 -3.86
CA GLY A 52 1.07 -4.78 -4.55
C GLY A 52 2.34 -5.63 -4.63
N GLY A 53 3.46 -5.01 -5.00
CA GLY A 53 4.76 -5.69 -5.03
C GLY A 53 5.22 -6.16 -3.64
N THR A 54 5.01 -5.34 -2.61
CA THR A 54 5.32 -5.67 -1.20
C THR A 54 4.43 -6.82 -0.72
N MET A 55 3.12 -6.75 -0.96
CA MET A 55 2.18 -7.81 -0.61
C MET A 55 2.57 -9.14 -1.25
N LEU A 56 2.91 -9.13 -2.54
CA LEU A 56 3.37 -10.32 -3.24
C LEU A 56 4.67 -10.88 -2.67
N ALA A 57 5.63 -10.03 -2.31
CA ALA A 57 6.87 -10.44 -1.67
C ALA A 57 6.62 -11.14 -0.32
N PHE A 58 5.71 -10.60 0.51
CA PHE A 58 5.29 -11.24 1.76
C PHE A 58 4.59 -12.57 1.53
N ARG A 59 3.70 -12.66 0.53
CA ARG A 59 3.04 -13.92 0.16
C ARG A 59 4.05 -14.98 -0.28
N ASN A 60 5.00 -14.62 -1.14
CA ASN A 60 6.06 -15.51 -1.60
C ASN A 60 6.97 -15.98 -0.45
N ALA A 61 7.15 -15.16 0.58
CA ALA A 61 7.83 -15.54 1.82
C ALA A 61 6.98 -16.41 2.75
N GLY A 62 5.76 -16.77 2.35
CA GLY A 62 4.85 -17.61 3.12
C GLY A 62 4.09 -16.89 4.23
N CYS A 63 4.09 -15.56 4.24
CA CYS A 63 3.35 -14.74 5.19
C CYS A 63 1.87 -14.66 4.83
N GLU A 64 1.01 -14.42 5.82
CA GLU A 64 -0.38 -14.05 5.58
C GLU A 64 -0.46 -12.56 5.24
N VAL A 65 -1.32 -12.21 4.26
CA VAL A 65 -1.54 -10.83 3.86
C VAL A 65 -3.04 -10.53 3.79
N VAL A 66 -3.44 -9.38 4.33
CA VAL A 66 -4.82 -8.88 4.31
C VAL A 66 -4.84 -7.46 3.78
N SER A 67 -5.76 -7.15 2.88
CA SER A 67 -6.10 -5.79 2.47
C SER A 67 -7.38 -5.35 3.16
N ILE A 68 -7.33 -4.26 3.92
CA ILE A 68 -8.51 -3.61 4.50
C ILE A 68 -8.79 -2.35 3.70
N TYR A 69 -10.01 -2.22 3.21
CA TYR A 69 -10.51 -1.05 2.49
C TYR A 69 -11.49 -0.30 3.40
N MET A 70 -11.21 0.97 3.68
CA MET A 70 -12.06 1.78 4.58
C MET A 70 -13.41 2.09 3.95
N THR A 71 -13.48 2.22 2.62
CA THR A 71 -14.69 2.43 1.82
C THR A 71 -14.87 1.31 0.78
N LYS A 72 -15.95 1.36 0.02
CA LYS A 72 -16.18 0.48 -1.13
C LYS A 72 -15.98 1.18 -2.46
N GLY A 73 -15.48 2.42 -2.46
CA GLY A 73 -15.27 3.21 -3.67
C GLY A 73 -16.57 3.73 -4.29
N GLU A 74 -17.51 4.13 -3.45
CA GLU A 74 -18.87 4.54 -3.83
C GLU A 74 -18.89 5.73 -4.80
N ALA A 75 -17.96 6.67 -4.65
CA ALA A 75 -17.84 7.85 -5.52
C ALA A 75 -16.87 7.66 -6.71
N GLY A 76 -16.22 6.49 -6.81
CA GLY A 76 -15.09 6.27 -7.74
C GLY A 76 -15.45 6.19 -9.21
N ILE A 77 -16.73 6.08 -9.62
CA ILE A 77 -17.13 5.93 -11.02
C ILE A 77 -18.13 7.01 -11.45
N LYS A 78 -17.67 7.93 -12.29
CA LYS A 78 -18.51 9.01 -12.81
C LYS A 78 -19.74 8.48 -13.54
N GLY A 79 -20.92 9.02 -13.19
CA GLY A 79 -22.19 8.69 -13.87
C GLY A 79 -22.88 7.43 -13.36
N LYS A 80 -22.34 6.80 -12.30
CA LYS A 80 -23.00 5.70 -11.60
C LYS A 80 -23.52 6.14 -10.23
N THR A 81 -24.50 5.40 -9.73
CA THR A 81 -24.92 5.54 -8.33
C THR A 81 -23.83 4.99 -7.40
N HIS A 82 -23.89 5.36 -6.11
CA HIS A 82 -22.97 4.84 -5.10
C HIS A 82 -23.01 3.30 -5.02
N ASP A 83 -24.20 2.71 -5.07
CA ASP A 83 -24.36 1.25 -5.00
C ASP A 83 -23.77 0.55 -6.23
N GLU A 84 -23.99 1.10 -7.44
CA GLU A 84 -23.41 0.55 -8.65
C GLU A 84 -21.86 0.64 -8.63
N SER A 85 -21.34 1.79 -8.22
CA SER A 85 -19.90 2.01 -8.09
C SER A 85 -19.30 1.04 -7.07
N ALA A 86 -19.88 0.95 -5.88
CA ALA A 86 -19.44 0.03 -4.84
C ALA A 86 -19.43 -1.43 -5.31
N ALA A 87 -20.49 -1.88 -5.99
CA ALA A 87 -20.56 -3.25 -6.51
C ALA A 87 -19.44 -3.57 -7.50
N ILE A 88 -19.10 -2.63 -8.37
CA ILE A 88 -18.02 -2.77 -9.34
C ILE A 88 -16.67 -2.77 -8.63
N ARG A 89 -16.40 -1.75 -7.80
CA ARG A 89 -15.11 -1.54 -7.14
C ARG A 89 -14.78 -2.68 -6.15
N VAL A 90 -15.75 -3.15 -5.39
CA VAL A 90 -15.58 -4.33 -4.52
C VAL A 90 -15.22 -5.57 -5.32
N LYS A 91 -15.85 -5.78 -6.50
CA LYS A 91 -15.52 -6.89 -7.37
C LYS A 91 -14.10 -6.80 -7.93
N GLU A 92 -13.68 -5.60 -8.35
CA GLU A 92 -12.32 -5.34 -8.85
C GLU A 92 -11.28 -5.64 -7.77
N ALA A 93 -11.40 -5.05 -6.58
CA ALA A 93 -10.50 -5.29 -5.46
C ALA A 93 -10.48 -6.76 -5.02
N THR A 94 -11.65 -7.43 -4.99
CA THR A 94 -11.72 -8.86 -4.68
C THR A 94 -10.98 -9.70 -5.73
N ASN A 95 -11.04 -9.34 -7.01
CA ASN A 95 -10.32 -10.05 -8.06
C ASN A 95 -8.81 -9.78 -7.97
N ALA A 96 -8.40 -8.55 -7.70
CA ALA A 96 -6.99 -8.22 -7.47
C ALA A 96 -6.42 -8.98 -6.27
N CYS A 97 -7.16 -9.03 -5.16
CA CYS A 97 -6.80 -9.82 -3.99
C CYS A 97 -6.65 -11.31 -4.31
N LYS A 98 -7.50 -11.88 -5.18
CA LYS A 98 -7.34 -13.28 -5.63
C LYS A 98 -6.05 -13.50 -6.41
N VAL A 99 -5.66 -12.55 -7.28
CA VAL A 99 -4.40 -12.63 -8.03
C VAL A 99 -3.19 -12.60 -7.10
N LEU A 100 -3.26 -11.78 -6.05
CA LEU A 100 -2.19 -11.62 -5.06
C LEU A 100 -2.22 -12.69 -3.96
N ASP A 101 -3.24 -13.55 -3.92
CA ASP A 101 -3.53 -14.49 -2.82
C ASP A 101 -3.62 -13.78 -1.46
N VAL A 102 -4.41 -12.70 -1.42
CA VAL A 102 -4.62 -11.80 -0.27
C VAL A 102 -6.08 -11.82 0.15
N LYS A 103 -6.36 -11.69 1.44
CA LYS A 103 -7.72 -11.63 1.98
C LYS A 103 -8.24 -10.19 1.93
N PRO A 104 -9.36 -9.88 1.23
CA PRO A 104 -9.99 -8.56 1.29
C PRO A 104 -10.91 -8.42 2.51
N VAL A 105 -10.94 -7.23 3.10
CA VAL A 105 -11.89 -6.82 4.15
C VAL A 105 -12.39 -5.41 3.80
N PHE A 106 -13.71 -5.21 3.79
CA PHE A 106 -14.32 -3.91 3.49
C PHE A 106 -15.00 -3.36 4.73
N LEU A 107 -14.71 -2.11 5.09
CA LEU A 107 -15.36 -1.37 6.17
C LEU A 107 -16.57 -0.60 5.65
N THR A 108 -17.09 0.32 6.46
CA THR A 108 -18.42 0.92 6.25
C THR A 108 -18.40 2.43 6.01
N GLN A 109 -17.23 3.06 5.84
CA GLN A 109 -17.18 4.46 5.46
C GLN A 109 -17.56 4.65 3.98
N ILE A 110 -17.97 5.85 3.63
CA ILE A 110 -18.40 6.21 2.27
C ILE A 110 -17.30 7.03 1.61
N ASP A 111 -16.91 6.61 0.41
CA ASP A 111 -15.93 7.29 -0.43
C ASP A 111 -16.29 8.76 -0.66
N GLY A 112 -15.34 9.66 -0.46
CA GLY A 112 -15.50 11.10 -0.56
C GLY A 112 -16.20 11.75 0.66
N SER A 113 -16.59 10.95 1.65
CA SER A 113 -17.30 11.42 2.85
C SER A 113 -16.77 10.77 4.14
N CYS A 114 -15.49 10.39 4.11
CA CYS A 114 -14.87 9.76 5.27
C CYS A 114 -14.72 10.73 6.44
N GLU A 115 -14.98 10.23 7.63
CA GLU A 115 -15.03 11.03 8.86
C GLU A 115 -14.26 10.39 10.01
N ILE A 116 -13.88 11.19 10.98
CA ILE A 116 -13.25 10.76 12.22
C ILE A 116 -14.27 10.93 13.34
N THR A 117 -14.90 9.83 13.76
CA THR A 117 -15.82 9.78 14.89
C THR A 117 -15.39 8.70 15.88
N LYS A 118 -16.03 8.67 17.05
CA LYS A 118 -15.76 7.63 18.05
C LYS A 118 -16.06 6.23 17.53
N GLU A 119 -17.11 6.10 16.74
CA GLU A 119 -17.54 4.86 16.10
C GLU A 119 -16.51 4.41 15.07
N ARG A 120 -16.00 5.34 14.25
CA ARG A 120 -14.99 5.04 13.22
C ARG A 120 -13.63 4.64 13.81
N TYR A 121 -13.23 5.25 14.92
CA TYR A 121 -12.07 4.78 15.68
C TYR A 121 -12.26 3.35 16.20
N THR A 122 -13.45 3.00 16.64
CA THR A 122 -13.75 1.65 17.16
C THR A 122 -13.75 0.64 16.01
N GLU A 123 -14.44 0.93 14.90
CA GLU A 123 -14.50 0.08 13.72
C GLU A 123 -13.09 -0.26 13.20
N MET A 124 -12.25 0.75 12.98
CA MET A 124 -10.88 0.53 12.49
C MET A 124 -10.05 -0.30 13.48
N LYS A 125 -10.12 0.04 14.76
CA LYS A 125 -9.40 -0.72 15.81
C LYS A 125 -9.83 -2.18 15.83
N GLU A 126 -11.12 -2.46 15.75
CA GLU A 126 -11.65 -3.83 15.80
C GLU A 126 -11.29 -4.62 14.54
N ALA A 127 -11.33 -3.99 13.37
CA ALA A 127 -10.93 -4.61 12.12
C ALA A 127 -9.44 -5.03 12.14
N ILE A 128 -8.56 -4.15 12.61
CA ILE A 128 -7.12 -4.47 12.72
C ILE A 128 -6.89 -5.52 13.81
N ALA A 129 -7.55 -5.39 14.97
CA ALA A 129 -7.40 -6.34 16.08
C ALA A 129 -7.84 -7.76 15.70
N ALA A 130 -8.90 -7.89 14.90
CA ALA A 130 -9.38 -9.19 14.42
C ALA A 130 -8.34 -9.94 13.58
N GLU A 131 -7.52 -9.19 12.84
CA GLU A 131 -6.46 -9.76 12.00
C GLU A 131 -5.18 -10.11 12.78
N LYS A 132 -4.96 -9.55 13.95
CA LYS A 132 -3.75 -9.78 14.78
C LYS A 132 -2.45 -9.61 14.00
N PRO A 133 -2.22 -8.47 13.34
CA PRO A 133 -1.07 -8.26 12.46
C PRO A 133 0.25 -8.21 13.25
N ASP A 134 1.35 -8.59 12.59
CA ASP A 134 2.70 -8.25 13.02
C ASP A 134 3.16 -6.91 12.39
N ILE A 135 2.63 -6.58 11.21
CA ILE A 135 2.95 -5.36 10.44
C ILE A 135 1.66 -4.78 9.86
N VAL A 136 1.52 -3.47 9.95
CA VAL A 136 0.47 -2.71 9.26
C VAL A 136 1.10 -1.64 8.38
N ILE A 137 0.61 -1.51 7.15
CA ILE A 137 0.95 -0.41 6.23
C ILE A 137 -0.32 0.38 5.95
N THR A 138 -0.26 1.70 5.99
CA THR A 138 -1.38 2.58 5.66
C THR A 138 -0.90 3.84 4.96
N HIS A 139 -1.83 4.73 4.59
CA HIS A 139 -1.50 5.97 3.91
C HIS A 139 -0.59 6.90 4.70
N TRP A 140 0.17 7.72 3.99
CA TRP A 140 0.95 8.81 4.56
C TRP A 140 0.01 9.83 5.25
N PRO A 141 0.33 10.29 6.49
CA PRO A 141 -0.58 11.12 7.28
C PRO A 141 -0.94 12.48 6.67
N ILE A 142 -0.12 12.95 5.76
CA ILE A 142 -0.28 14.23 5.07
C ILE A 142 -0.46 14.06 3.57
N ASP A 143 -1.07 12.94 3.17
CA ASP A 143 -1.48 12.67 1.81
C ASP A 143 -2.46 13.76 1.31
N SER A 144 -2.52 13.96 0.02
CA SER A 144 -3.41 14.94 -0.60
C SER A 144 -4.87 14.59 -0.50
N HIS A 145 -5.17 13.31 -0.64
CA HIS A 145 -6.54 12.87 -0.59
C HIS A 145 -7.09 12.96 0.84
N PRO A 146 -8.23 13.63 1.08
CA PRO A 146 -8.76 13.77 2.43
C PRO A 146 -9.07 12.41 3.08
N ASP A 147 -9.63 11.44 2.34
CA ASP A 147 -9.96 10.13 2.87
C ASP A 147 -8.70 9.32 3.25
N HIS A 148 -7.58 9.50 2.52
CA HIS A 148 -6.30 8.89 2.89
C HIS A 148 -5.80 9.41 4.25
N ARG A 149 -5.93 10.72 4.51
CA ARG A 149 -5.58 11.30 5.81
C ARG A 149 -6.47 10.81 6.93
N VAL A 150 -7.78 10.67 6.68
CA VAL A 150 -8.73 10.05 7.63
C VAL A 150 -8.33 8.62 7.92
N CYS A 151 -8.08 7.81 6.89
CA CYS A 151 -7.64 6.42 7.02
C CYS A 151 -6.37 6.32 7.88
N SER A 152 -5.35 7.10 7.55
CA SER A 152 -4.09 7.14 8.29
C SER A 152 -4.29 7.49 9.77
N SER A 153 -5.13 8.50 10.07
CA SER A 153 -5.43 8.93 11.42
C SER A 153 -6.13 7.84 12.24
N LEU A 154 -7.08 7.13 11.63
CA LEU A 154 -7.81 6.03 12.28
C LEU A 154 -6.90 4.84 12.55
N VAL A 155 -6.01 4.48 11.62
CA VAL A 155 -5.02 3.40 11.81
C VAL A 155 -4.02 3.76 12.88
N TYR A 156 -3.52 4.99 12.91
CA TYR A 156 -2.60 5.46 13.95
C TYR A 156 -3.23 5.40 15.35
N ASP A 157 -4.50 5.82 15.49
CA ASP A 157 -5.23 5.70 16.76
C ASP A 157 -5.43 4.23 17.17
N ALA A 158 -5.78 3.36 16.20
CA ALA A 158 -5.89 1.92 16.44
C ALA A 158 -4.57 1.32 16.96
N TRP A 159 -3.44 1.66 16.35
CA TRP A 159 -2.10 1.25 16.79
C TRP A 159 -1.82 1.65 18.25
N ARG A 160 -2.14 2.89 18.62
CA ARG A 160 -1.99 3.35 20.01
C ARG A 160 -2.90 2.60 20.97
N ARG A 161 -4.19 2.44 20.62
CA ARG A 161 -5.18 1.77 21.48
C ARG A 161 -4.94 0.27 21.63
N LEU A 162 -4.27 -0.34 20.67
CA LEU A 162 -3.85 -1.74 20.72
C LEU A 162 -2.49 -1.93 21.43
N GLY A 163 -1.93 -0.87 22.03
CA GLY A 163 -0.72 -0.95 22.82
C GLY A 163 0.55 -1.18 22.00
N TYR A 164 0.58 -0.65 20.75
CA TYR A 164 1.75 -0.74 19.86
C TYR A 164 2.18 -2.18 19.55
N THR A 165 1.21 -3.08 19.38
CA THR A 165 1.44 -4.53 19.25
C THR A 165 1.93 -4.97 17.88
N PHE A 166 2.03 -4.07 16.90
CA PHE A 166 2.52 -4.32 15.55
C PHE A 166 3.42 -3.18 15.07
N GLU A 167 4.23 -3.43 14.05
CA GLU A 167 5.01 -2.40 13.37
C GLU A 167 4.10 -1.60 12.43
N LEU A 168 4.16 -0.27 12.48
CA LEU A 168 3.35 0.61 11.63
C LEU A 168 4.24 1.31 10.59
N TYR A 169 3.90 1.15 9.32
CA TYR A 169 4.54 1.79 8.18
C TYR A 169 3.54 2.61 7.37
N TYR A 170 4.07 3.52 6.57
CA TYR A 170 3.26 4.37 5.71
C TYR A 170 3.61 4.15 4.24
N MET A 171 2.58 4.16 3.38
CA MET A 171 2.69 4.11 1.94
C MET A 171 2.32 5.45 1.32
N GLU A 172 2.94 5.76 0.19
CA GLU A 172 2.53 6.87 -0.66
C GLU A 172 1.56 6.38 -1.73
N ALA A 173 0.40 7.04 -1.86
CA ALA A 173 -0.59 6.75 -2.88
C ALA A 173 -0.47 7.74 -4.05
N MET A 174 -1.08 8.90 -3.92
CA MET A 174 -1.10 9.92 -4.97
C MET A 174 0.05 10.94 -4.86
N THR A 175 0.99 10.68 -4.02
CA THR A 175 1.83 11.68 -3.39
C THR A 175 3.09 12.04 -4.13
N GLY A 176 3.49 11.29 -5.14
CA GLY A 176 4.69 11.64 -5.90
C GLY A 176 4.72 13.09 -6.40
N LEU A 177 3.56 13.67 -6.64
CA LEU A 177 3.41 15.07 -7.01
C LEU A 177 3.31 16.02 -5.81
N GLN A 178 3.12 15.51 -4.62
CA GLN A 178 2.72 16.31 -3.47
C GLN A 178 3.73 16.37 -2.36
N SER A 179 4.63 15.43 -2.30
CA SER A 179 5.90 15.66 -1.63
C SER A 179 6.54 16.94 -2.14
N GLN A 180 6.28 17.30 -3.39
CA GLN A 180 6.71 18.57 -3.97
C GLN A 180 6.01 19.79 -3.37
N SER A 181 4.80 19.68 -2.84
CA SER A 181 4.13 20.77 -2.14
C SER A 181 4.63 20.96 -0.71
N PHE A 182 5.27 19.95 -0.13
CA PHE A 182 5.92 20.05 1.16
C PHE A 182 7.32 20.59 1.10
N PHE A 183 8.01 20.26 0.05
CA PHE A 183 9.30 20.80 -0.27
C PHE A 183 9.05 21.70 -1.46
N PRO A 184 8.85 22.99 -1.27
CA PRO A 184 8.68 23.90 -2.39
C PRO A 184 9.85 23.66 -3.32
N THR A 185 9.53 23.03 -4.44
CA THR A 185 10.45 22.80 -5.54
C THR A 185 10.19 23.79 -6.64
N ASP A 186 9.67 24.91 -6.31
CA ASP A 186 9.58 26.13 -7.07
C ASP A 186 10.99 26.67 -7.34
N TYR A 187 11.65 25.87 -7.95
CA TYR A 187 13.00 26.03 -8.36
C TYR A 187 13.08 26.09 -9.84
#